data_fc270ec2a2e2da0c0378b0c6546f65c9
#
_entry.id   fc270ec2a2e2da0c0378b0c6546f65c9
#
_cell.length_a   1.000
_cell.length_b   1.000
_cell.length_c   1.000
_cell.angle_alpha   90.00
_cell.angle_beta   90.00
_cell.angle_gamma   90.00
#
_symmetry.space_group_name_H-M   'P 1'
#
loop_
_entity.id
_entity.type
_entity.pdbx_description
1 polymer ?
#
loop_
_entity_poly.entity_id
_entity_poly.type
_entity_poly.pdbx_seq_one_letter_code
_entity_poly.pdbx_strand_id
1 'polypeptide(L)'
;MTNPATTSSTSTGLAPNVAGALAYVLGPITGVLFLVLEKENRFVRFHAAQSITVGIALIALSIALSILSTILAFIPVLGWIVALLLSLGLGLGSFVLWILLMWRAWQGREWETPVAGSFARRIAG
;
A
#
# COMPACT_ATOMS: atom_id res chain seq x y z
N MET A 1 -4.84 27.19 -2.80
CA MET A 1 -6.14 26.58 -2.55
C MET A 1 -5.94 25.20 -1.90
N THR A 2 -6.53 25.00 -0.73
CA THR A 2 -6.40 23.75 -0.01
C THR A 2 -7.32 22.67 -0.58
N ASN A 3 -6.83 21.43 -0.64
CA ASN A 3 -7.64 20.28 -1.04
C ASN A 3 -8.68 20.02 0.07
N PRO A 4 -9.99 19.88 -0.25
CA PRO A 4 -11.00 19.57 0.76
C PRO A 4 -10.67 18.35 1.63
N ALA A 5 -10.00 17.34 1.05
CA ALA A 5 -9.58 16.16 1.80
C ALA A 5 -8.58 16.46 2.91
N THR A 6 -7.79 17.55 2.79
CA THR A 6 -6.80 17.93 3.79
C THR A 6 -7.34 18.92 4.83
N THR A 7 -8.54 19.46 4.60
CA THR A 7 -9.16 20.45 5.50
C THR A 7 -10.28 19.86 6.36
N SER A 8 -10.74 18.65 6.04
CA SER A 8 -11.77 17.95 6.81
C SER A 8 -11.24 17.52 8.17
N SER A 9 -12.14 17.42 9.14
CA SER A 9 -11.79 16.91 10.46
C SER A 9 -11.49 15.42 10.42
N THR A 10 -10.62 14.98 11.33
CA THR A 10 -10.28 13.56 11.53
C THR A 10 -10.57 13.15 12.96
N SER A 11 -10.80 11.85 13.17
CA SER A 11 -11.01 11.29 14.50
C SER A 11 -9.72 11.30 15.33
N THR A 12 -8.57 11.28 14.68
CA THR A 12 -7.26 11.23 15.35
C THR A 12 -6.69 12.60 15.72
N GLY A 13 -7.28 13.67 15.21
CA GLY A 13 -6.76 15.04 15.39
C GLY A 13 -5.60 15.38 14.47
N LEU A 14 -5.08 14.44 13.69
CA LEU A 14 -4.04 14.69 12.70
C LEU A 14 -4.63 15.33 11.45
N ALA A 15 -3.81 16.10 10.73
CA ALA A 15 -4.22 16.58 9.41
C ALA A 15 -4.49 15.36 8.49
N PRO A 16 -5.53 15.39 7.64
CA PRO A 16 -5.88 14.23 6.81
C PRO A 16 -4.74 13.72 5.94
N ASN A 17 -3.96 14.61 5.33
CA ASN A 17 -2.82 14.21 4.51
C ASN A 17 -1.72 13.51 5.33
N VAL A 18 -1.50 13.95 6.55
CA VAL A 18 -0.54 13.31 7.47
C VAL A 18 -1.04 11.92 7.86
N ALA A 19 -2.28 11.82 8.30
CA ALA A 19 -2.89 10.53 8.68
C ALA A 19 -2.91 9.56 7.49
N GLY A 20 -3.26 10.04 6.30
CA GLY A 20 -3.25 9.23 5.09
C GLY A 20 -1.88 8.69 4.74
N ALA A 21 -0.84 9.52 4.85
CA ALA A 21 0.54 9.09 4.61
C ALA A 21 1.01 8.09 5.67
N LEU A 22 0.71 8.35 6.95
CA LEU A 22 1.08 7.45 8.04
C LEU A 22 0.42 6.08 7.93
N ALA A 23 -0.75 5.99 7.29
CA ALA A 23 -1.42 4.72 7.05
C ALA A 23 -0.60 3.76 6.21
N TYR A 24 0.38 4.25 5.45
CA TYR A 24 1.26 3.42 4.61
C TYR A 24 2.60 3.09 5.27
N VAL A 25 2.98 3.74 6.37
CA VAL A 25 4.35 3.67 6.92
C VAL A 25 4.76 2.23 7.24
N LEU A 26 3.94 1.48 7.96
CA LEU A 26 4.17 0.08 8.26
C LEU A 26 3.26 -0.84 7.44
N GLY A 27 2.80 -0.37 6.29
CA GLY A 27 1.94 -1.14 5.39
C GLY A 27 0.60 -1.49 6.02
N PRO A 28 0.16 -2.77 5.93
CA PRO A 28 -1.16 -3.15 6.42
C PRO A 28 -1.33 -2.96 7.92
N ILE A 29 -0.26 -2.96 8.71
CA ILE A 29 -0.32 -2.76 10.17
C ILE A 29 -0.86 -1.37 10.50
N THR A 30 -0.25 -0.32 9.98
CA THR A 30 -0.73 1.05 10.17
C THR A 30 -2.03 1.30 9.40
N GLY A 31 -2.24 0.60 8.29
CA GLY A 31 -3.50 0.63 7.56
C GLY A 31 -4.67 0.17 8.43
N VAL A 32 -4.55 -0.97 9.10
CA VAL A 32 -5.57 -1.46 10.03
C VAL A 32 -5.77 -0.49 11.19
N LEU A 33 -4.67 0.00 11.76
CA LEU A 33 -4.72 0.94 12.88
C LEU A 33 -5.54 2.19 12.51
N PHE A 34 -5.22 2.83 11.40
CA PHE A 34 -5.93 4.04 10.98
C PHE A 34 -7.35 3.76 10.52
N LEU A 35 -7.64 2.61 9.93
CA LEU A 35 -8.99 2.24 9.55
C LEU A 35 -9.89 2.08 10.78
N VAL A 36 -9.34 1.53 11.87
CA VAL A 36 -10.07 1.37 13.13
C VAL A 36 -10.24 2.70 13.86
N LEU A 37 -9.18 3.50 13.91
CA LEU A 37 -9.19 4.78 14.64
C LEU A 37 -9.98 5.87 13.92
N GLU A 38 -9.90 5.92 12.60
CA GLU A 38 -10.56 6.95 11.82
C GLU A 38 -11.95 6.49 11.39
N LYS A 39 -12.97 7.23 11.83
CA LYS A 39 -14.36 6.87 11.54
C LYS A 39 -15.09 7.89 10.66
N GLU A 40 -14.57 9.10 10.57
CA GLU A 40 -15.25 10.22 9.94
C GLU A 40 -14.66 10.62 8.60
N ASN A 41 -13.35 10.68 8.49
CA ASN A 41 -12.69 11.19 7.30
C ASN A 41 -12.50 10.11 6.25
N ARG A 42 -13.22 10.21 5.14
CA ARG A 42 -13.20 9.22 4.06
C ARG A 42 -11.85 9.15 3.35
N PHE A 43 -11.14 10.27 3.25
CA PHE A 43 -9.80 10.30 2.65
C PHE A 43 -8.83 9.40 3.43
N VAL A 44 -8.79 9.56 4.75
CA VAL A 44 -7.92 8.75 5.62
C VAL A 44 -8.32 7.28 5.56
N ARG A 45 -9.63 7.01 5.64
CA ARG A 45 -10.14 5.64 5.55
C ARG A 45 -9.79 4.97 4.23
N PHE A 46 -9.87 5.71 3.12
CA PHE A 46 -9.48 5.20 1.81
C PHE A 46 -8.01 4.80 1.78
N HIS A 47 -7.10 5.67 2.24
CA HIS A 47 -5.67 5.36 2.25
C HIS A 47 -5.33 4.24 3.23
N ALA A 48 -5.99 4.19 4.38
CA ALA A 48 -5.83 3.08 5.31
C ALA A 48 -6.26 1.75 4.68
N ALA A 49 -7.42 1.73 4.03
CA ALA A 49 -7.93 0.54 3.34
C ALA A 49 -7.03 0.16 2.16
N GLN A 50 -6.52 1.13 1.40
CA GLN A 50 -5.60 0.85 0.29
C GLN A 50 -4.26 0.29 0.79
N SER A 51 -3.76 0.78 1.91
CA SER A 51 -2.57 0.21 2.55
C SER A 51 -2.76 -1.27 2.89
N ILE A 52 -3.93 -1.64 3.40
CA ILE A 52 -4.26 -3.03 3.71
C ILE A 52 -4.32 -3.86 2.43
N THR A 53 -5.06 -3.41 1.42
CA THR A 53 -5.25 -4.18 0.19
C THR A 53 -3.96 -4.33 -0.61
N VAL A 54 -3.17 -3.27 -0.73
CA VAL A 54 -1.86 -3.33 -1.37
C VAL A 54 -0.92 -4.23 -0.58
N GLY A 55 -0.91 -4.12 0.74
CA GLY A 55 -0.07 -4.95 1.61
C GLY A 55 -0.39 -6.44 1.44
N ILE A 56 -1.66 -6.80 1.46
CA ILE A 56 -2.10 -8.18 1.25
C ILE A 56 -1.70 -8.66 -0.15
N ALA A 57 -1.91 -7.85 -1.17
CA ALA A 57 -1.53 -8.20 -2.55
C ALA A 57 -0.02 -8.44 -2.68
N LEU A 58 0.80 -7.60 -2.06
CA LEU A 58 2.26 -7.76 -2.08
C LEU A 58 2.71 -8.98 -1.30
N ILE A 59 2.07 -9.30 -0.18
CA ILE A 59 2.34 -10.52 0.58
C ILE A 59 2.02 -11.74 -0.28
N ALA A 60 0.85 -11.76 -0.93
CA ALA A 60 0.46 -12.87 -1.81
C ALA A 60 1.44 -13.02 -2.99
N LEU A 61 1.85 -11.92 -3.61
CA LEU A 61 2.86 -11.93 -4.66
C LEU A 61 4.21 -12.44 -4.17
N SER A 62 4.61 -12.05 -2.96
CA SER A 62 5.88 -12.51 -2.37
C SER A 62 5.86 -14.01 -2.10
N ILE A 63 4.74 -14.56 -1.65
CA ILE A 63 4.57 -15.99 -1.45
C ILE A 63 4.66 -16.73 -2.80
N ALA A 64 3.94 -16.24 -3.81
CA ALA A 64 3.97 -16.82 -5.15
C ALA A 64 5.38 -16.80 -5.74
N LEU A 65 6.10 -15.67 -5.59
CA LEU A 65 7.48 -15.56 -6.06
C LEU A 65 8.42 -16.49 -5.30
N SER A 66 8.22 -16.68 -4.00
CA SER A 66 9.02 -17.62 -3.20
C SER A 66 8.86 -19.05 -3.69
N ILE A 67 7.63 -19.46 -4.01
CA ILE A 67 7.34 -20.77 -4.57
C ILE A 67 8.04 -20.93 -5.94
N LEU A 68 7.87 -19.93 -6.82
CA LEU A 68 8.52 -19.95 -8.13
C LEU A 68 10.04 -19.97 -8.02
N SER A 69 10.62 -19.20 -7.11
CA SER A 69 12.06 -19.16 -6.89
C SER A 69 12.59 -20.51 -6.40
N THR A 70 11.84 -21.22 -5.58
CA THR A 70 12.19 -22.56 -5.13
C THR A 70 12.23 -23.53 -6.31
N ILE A 71 11.27 -23.45 -7.23
CA ILE A 71 11.23 -24.26 -8.44
C ILE A 71 12.43 -23.90 -9.34
N LEU A 72 12.68 -22.62 -9.56
CA LEU A 72 13.77 -22.12 -10.38
C LEU A 72 15.15 -22.51 -9.83
N ALA A 73 15.25 -22.72 -8.52
CA ALA A 73 16.51 -23.14 -7.88
C ALA A 73 17.03 -24.48 -8.40
N PHE A 74 16.15 -25.31 -8.96
CA PHE A 74 16.53 -26.58 -9.59
C PHE A 74 17.18 -26.42 -10.97
N ILE A 75 17.14 -25.21 -11.54
CA ILE A 75 17.82 -24.86 -12.79
C ILE A 75 19.07 -24.05 -12.44
N PRO A 76 20.26 -24.69 -12.39
CA PRO A 76 21.47 -23.98 -11.95
C PRO A 76 21.79 -22.79 -12.86
N VAL A 77 22.32 -21.73 -12.27
CA VAL A 77 22.72 -20.47 -12.90
C VAL A 77 21.54 -19.72 -13.51
N LEU A 78 20.90 -20.24 -14.56
CA LEU A 78 19.80 -19.54 -15.24
C LEU A 78 18.62 -19.33 -14.32
N GLY A 79 18.21 -20.36 -13.59
CA GLY A 79 17.10 -20.25 -12.62
C GLY A 79 17.42 -19.28 -11.49
N TRP A 80 18.66 -19.28 -11.01
CA TRP A 80 19.11 -18.36 -9.95
C TRP A 80 19.10 -16.92 -10.43
N ILE A 81 19.56 -16.66 -11.65
CA ILE A 81 19.55 -15.31 -12.24
C ILE A 81 18.11 -14.81 -12.39
N VAL A 82 17.22 -15.64 -12.94
CA VAL A 82 15.81 -15.26 -13.12
C VAL A 82 15.15 -14.99 -11.77
N ALA A 83 15.36 -15.85 -10.77
CA ALA A 83 14.81 -15.66 -9.43
C ALA A 83 15.34 -14.36 -8.81
N LEU A 84 16.62 -14.07 -8.96
CA LEU A 84 17.21 -12.82 -8.45
C LEU A 84 16.58 -11.60 -9.11
N LEU A 85 16.45 -11.60 -10.43
CA LEU A 85 15.86 -10.48 -11.17
C LEU A 85 14.40 -10.26 -10.79
N LEU A 86 13.62 -11.33 -10.66
CA LEU A 86 12.22 -11.24 -10.22
C LEU A 86 12.13 -10.69 -8.80
N SER A 87 12.99 -11.14 -7.90
CA SER A 87 13.01 -10.68 -6.50
C SER A 87 13.41 -9.21 -6.40
N LEU A 88 14.41 -8.77 -7.16
CA LEU A 88 14.79 -7.37 -7.23
C LEU A 88 13.67 -6.51 -7.81
N GLY A 89 13.01 -6.99 -8.87
CA GLY A 89 11.89 -6.29 -9.48
C GLY A 89 10.73 -6.10 -8.50
N LEU A 90 10.34 -7.14 -7.79
CA LEU A 90 9.28 -7.05 -6.78
C LEU A 90 9.70 -6.14 -5.62
N GLY A 91 10.92 -6.28 -5.12
CA GLY A 91 11.42 -5.45 -4.02
C GLY A 91 11.48 -3.96 -4.37
N LEU A 92 12.12 -3.64 -5.49
CA LEU A 92 12.24 -2.25 -5.95
C LEU A 92 10.88 -1.66 -6.35
N GLY A 93 10.05 -2.44 -7.06
CA GLY A 93 8.71 -2.01 -7.44
C GLY A 93 7.82 -1.73 -6.23
N SER A 94 7.88 -2.59 -5.22
CA SER A 94 7.14 -2.41 -3.97
C SER A 94 7.63 -1.16 -3.22
N PHE A 95 8.93 -0.94 -3.17
CA PHE A 95 9.51 0.23 -2.52
C PHE A 95 9.07 1.52 -3.20
N VAL A 96 9.15 1.58 -4.53
CA VAL A 96 8.71 2.74 -5.31
C VAL A 96 7.22 2.97 -5.12
N LEU A 97 6.41 1.93 -5.16
CA LEU A 97 4.96 2.03 -4.94
C LEU A 97 4.67 2.56 -3.54
N TRP A 98 5.36 2.07 -2.52
CA TRP A 98 5.21 2.52 -1.14
C TRP A 98 5.48 4.02 -1.00
N ILE A 99 6.60 4.50 -1.55
CA ILE A 99 6.94 5.93 -1.56
C ILE A 99 5.88 6.73 -2.32
N LEU A 100 5.45 6.24 -3.48
CA LEU A 100 4.44 6.91 -4.30
C LEU A 100 3.10 7.04 -3.56
N LEU A 101 2.66 5.98 -2.89
CA LEU A 101 1.40 5.99 -2.14
C LEU A 101 1.45 6.99 -0.98
N MET A 102 2.56 7.01 -0.23
CA MET A 102 2.74 7.99 0.84
C MET A 102 2.76 9.42 0.30
N TRP A 103 3.45 9.63 -0.82
CA TRP A 103 3.55 10.94 -1.46
C TRP A 103 2.19 11.44 -1.94
N ARG A 104 1.40 10.57 -2.59
CA ARG A 104 0.05 10.93 -3.05
C ARG A 104 -0.88 11.26 -1.89
N ALA A 105 -0.82 10.48 -0.81
CA ALA A 105 -1.59 10.76 0.39
C ALA A 105 -1.17 12.09 1.02
N TRP A 106 0.12 12.35 1.08
CA TRP A 106 0.65 13.63 1.59
C TRP A 106 0.15 14.83 0.77
N GLN A 107 0.01 14.65 -0.54
CA GLN A 107 -0.53 15.67 -1.43
C GLN A 107 -2.05 15.85 -1.30
N GLY A 108 -2.72 15.05 -0.51
CA GLY A 108 -4.18 15.09 -0.37
C GLY A 108 -4.93 14.44 -1.52
N ARG A 109 -4.29 13.53 -2.25
CA ARG A 109 -4.88 12.85 -3.42
C ARG A 109 -5.29 11.43 -3.08
N GLU A 110 -6.47 11.02 -3.53
CA GLU A 110 -6.96 9.65 -3.43
C GLU A 110 -6.60 8.86 -4.70
N TRP A 111 -5.30 8.71 -4.94
CA TRP A 111 -4.85 7.94 -6.09
C TRP A 111 -5.09 6.45 -5.86
N GLU A 112 -5.90 5.84 -6.72
CA GLU A 112 -6.22 4.42 -6.64
C GLU A 112 -5.17 3.59 -7.37
N THR A 113 -4.63 2.59 -6.68
CA THR A 113 -3.77 1.60 -7.33
C THR A 113 -4.60 0.72 -8.24
N PRO A 114 -4.04 0.22 -9.36
CA PRO A 114 -4.75 -0.73 -10.22
C PRO A 114 -5.21 -1.94 -9.40
N VAL A 115 -6.46 -2.36 -9.60
CA VAL A 115 -7.11 -3.50 -8.92
C VAL A 115 -7.31 -3.27 -7.43
N ALA A 116 -6.23 -3.05 -6.65
CA ALA A 116 -6.32 -2.88 -5.20
C ALA A 116 -7.14 -1.66 -4.78
N GLY A 117 -7.12 -0.58 -5.57
CA GLY A 117 -7.86 0.64 -5.27
C GLY A 117 -9.37 0.43 -5.21
N SER A 118 -9.93 -0.40 -6.08
CA SER A 118 -11.36 -0.70 -6.08
C SER A 118 -11.77 -1.47 -4.82
N PHE A 119 -10.95 -2.42 -4.37
CA PHE A 119 -11.17 -3.12 -3.10
C PHE A 119 -11.04 -2.19 -1.91
N ALA A 120 -10.08 -1.27 -1.94
CA ALA A 120 -9.91 -0.28 -0.89
C ALA A 120 -11.17 0.59 -0.73
N ARG A 121 -11.79 1.02 -1.83
CA ARG A 121 -13.04 1.77 -1.79
C ARG A 121 -14.15 1.01 -1.09
N ARG A 122 -14.26 -0.28 -1.33
CA ARG A 122 -15.27 -1.14 -0.69
C ARG A 122 -15.02 -1.27 0.82
N ILE A 123 -13.76 -1.45 1.22
CA ILE A 123 -13.38 -1.59 2.63
C ILE A 123 -13.55 -0.26 3.38
N ALA A 124 -13.22 0.85 2.74
CA ALA A 124 -13.34 2.17 3.36
C ALA A 124 -14.79 2.60 3.60
N GLY A 125 -15.68 2.13 2.78
CA GLY A 125 -17.11 2.45 2.84
C GLY A 125 -17.50 3.60 1.92
#